data_e03f5d0c236126fa281989081045dd2c
#
_entry.id   e03f5d0c236126fa281989081045dd2c
#
_cell.length_a   1.000
_cell.length_b   1.000
_cell.length_c   1.000
_cell.angle_alpha   90.00
_cell.angle_beta   90.00
_cell.angle_gamma   90.00
#
_symmetry.space_group_name_H-M   'P 1'
#
loop_
_entity.id
_entity.type
_entity.pdbx_description
1 polymer ?
#
loop_
_entity_poly.entity_id
_entity_poly.type
_entity_poly.pdbx_seq_one_letter_code
_entity_poly.pdbx_strand_id
1 'polypeptide(L)'
;MITQGRRDEALTVLKTIRSEERAIAEIEDVEQVNKLEEKKHESGLSAVFKNKWLLRILLVGVAVAVFQQFTGINSIMYYGSIVLEQSGFAANAALIANIAPGVIAVIGAFIALWMMEKVNRRTTIITGYSLVTIFHVLIGIASMTIPEDSAIRPFIILILVVGFVGSMQTFLNVATWVLLSEIFPLHMRAVGMGFTVFCLWIANAFVSYMFPVVLNAVGLTGSFFGFAVINAIAVLVMYRFLPETRGRTLESVEEDVTTGAIFQVGRKK
;
A
#
# COMPACT_ATOMS: atom_id res chain seq x y z
N MET A 1 10.50 -20.48 22.89
CA MET A 1 11.01 -21.64 23.64
C MET A 1 10.19 -22.90 23.32
N ILE A 2 8.88 -22.95 23.54
CA ILE A 2 8.05 -24.12 23.26
C ILE A 2 8.10 -24.54 21.79
N THR A 3 7.98 -23.59 20.86
CA THR A 3 8.12 -23.81 19.41
C THR A 3 9.52 -24.29 18.96
N GLN A 4 10.51 -24.18 19.83
CA GLN A 4 11.89 -24.64 19.59
C GLN A 4 12.20 -25.99 20.29
N GLY A 5 11.20 -26.68 20.84
CA GLY A 5 11.36 -27.94 21.58
C GLY A 5 11.98 -27.79 22.98
N ARG A 6 12.13 -26.54 23.48
CA ARG A 6 12.75 -26.23 24.78
C ARG A 6 11.71 -26.15 25.91
N ARG A 7 10.93 -27.24 26.09
CA ARG A 7 9.81 -27.30 27.02
C ARG A 7 10.22 -27.08 28.48
N ASP A 8 11.29 -27.71 28.92
CA ASP A 8 11.75 -27.70 30.33
C ASP A 8 12.23 -26.32 30.76
N GLU A 9 12.85 -25.58 29.84
CA GLU A 9 13.31 -24.23 30.08
C GLU A 9 12.08 -23.27 30.14
N ALA A 10 11.08 -23.45 29.27
CA ALA A 10 9.84 -22.68 29.30
C ALA A 10 9.09 -22.91 30.61
N LEU A 11 9.03 -24.16 31.09
CA LEU A 11 8.40 -24.52 32.37
C LEU A 11 9.12 -23.85 33.54
N THR A 12 10.46 -23.88 33.55
CA THR A 12 11.27 -23.25 34.58
C THR A 12 11.01 -21.75 34.66
N VAL A 13 10.95 -21.07 33.51
CA VAL A 13 10.67 -19.63 33.45
C VAL A 13 9.24 -19.34 33.90
N LEU A 14 8.23 -20.11 33.46
CA LEU A 14 6.85 -19.91 33.86
C LEU A 14 6.59 -20.13 35.33
N LYS A 15 7.29 -21.10 35.96
CA LYS A 15 7.22 -21.34 37.42
C LYS A 15 7.75 -20.17 38.26
N THR A 16 8.55 -19.26 37.69
CA THR A 16 8.99 -18.05 38.42
C THR A 16 7.91 -16.97 38.57
N ILE A 17 6.89 -17.01 37.72
CA ILE A 17 5.85 -15.97 37.65
C ILE A 17 4.42 -16.52 37.82
N ARG A 18 4.23 -17.85 37.81
CA ARG A 18 2.93 -18.54 37.90
C ARG A 18 3.02 -19.71 38.89
N SER A 19 1.86 -20.15 39.39
CA SER A 19 1.82 -21.42 40.12
C SER A 19 2.11 -22.60 39.19
N GLU A 20 2.69 -23.67 39.73
CA GLU A 20 3.14 -24.84 38.93
C GLU A 20 2.00 -25.44 38.10
N GLU A 21 0.78 -25.56 38.66
CA GLU A 21 -0.40 -26.07 37.95
C GLU A 21 -0.78 -25.18 36.74
N ARG A 22 -0.74 -23.85 36.90
CA ARG A 22 -1.02 -22.93 35.81
C ARG A 22 0.06 -22.92 34.75
N ALA A 23 1.33 -23.06 35.16
CA ALA A 23 2.45 -23.10 34.21
C ALA A 23 2.39 -24.36 33.32
N ILE A 24 1.97 -25.50 33.88
CA ILE A 24 1.78 -26.75 33.12
C ILE A 24 0.61 -26.61 32.14
N ALA A 25 -0.55 -26.12 32.62
CA ALA A 25 -1.73 -25.93 31.77
C ALA A 25 -1.46 -24.96 30.60
N GLU A 26 -0.74 -23.88 30.85
CA GLU A 26 -0.38 -22.88 29.83
C GLU A 26 0.57 -23.45 28.77
N ILE A 27 1.48 -24.36 29.15
CA ILE A 27 2.36 -25.07 28.22
C ILE A 27 1.57 -26.08 27.38
N GLU A 28 0.65 -26.84 28.00
CA GLU A 28 -0.18 -27.80 27.28
C GLU A 28 -1.10 -27.12 26.27
N ASP A 29 -1.70 -25.97 26.63
CA ASP A 29 -2.50 -25.16 25.70
C ASP A 29 -1.65 -24.69 24.52
N VAL A 30 -0.44 -24.17 24.76
CA VAL A 30 0.46 -23.73 23.69
C VAL A 30 0.93 -24.92 22.83
N GLU A 31 1.19 -26.09 23.41
CA GLU A 31 1.53 -27.29 22.64
C GLU A 31 0.35 -27.79 21.79
N GLN A 32 -0.89 -27.72 22.30
CA GLN A 32 -2.07 -28.07 21.51
C GLN A 32 -2.26 -27.09 20.35
N VAL A 33 -2.12 -25.80 20.60
CA VAL A 33 -2.17 -24.77 19.53
C VAL A 33 -1.08 -25.01 18.50
N ASN A 34 0.17 -25.24 18.94
CA ASN A 34 1.28 -25.54 18.02
C ASN A 34 1.04 -26.84 17.20
N LYS A 35 0.51 -27.90 17.80
CA LYS A 35 0.16 -29.14 17.07
C LYS A 35 -0.99 -28.92 16.08
N LEU A 36 -1.93 -28.06 16.40
CA LEU A 36 -2.99 -27.66 15.46
C LEU A 36 -2.44 -26.78 14.34
N GLU A 37 -1.50 -25.91 14.66
CA GLU A 37 -0.78 -25.11 13.68
C GLU A 37 0.16 -25.95 12.80
N GLU A 38 0.90 -26.91 13.35
CA GLU A 38 1.73 -27.84 12.57
C GLU A 38 0.92 -28.70 11.61
N LYS A 39 -0.27 -29.17 12.01
CA LYS A 39 -1.22 -29.84 11.10
C LYS A 39 -1.81 -28.91 10.05
N LYS A 40 -1.91 -27.61 10.34
CA LYS A 40 -2.24 -26.56 9.34
C LYS A 40 -1.02 -26.12 8.53
N HIS A 41 0.19 -26.45 8.96
CA HIS A 41 1.46 -26.02 8.36
C HIS A 41 1.89 -26.82 7.11
N GLU A 42 0.96 -27.31 6.30
CA GLU A 42 1.23 -27.35 4.85
C GLU A 42 1.15 -25.92 4.26
N SER A 43 1.67 -24.94 4.98
CA SER A 43 1.46 -23.50 4.74
C SER A 43 2.77 -22.81 4.35
N GLY A 44 3.26 -23.15 3.20
CA GLY A 44 4.22 -22.32 2.46
C GLY A 44 3.57 -21.72 1.22
N LEU A 45 4.33 -21.01 0.39
CA LEU A 45 3.90 -20.56 -0.94
C LEU A 45 3.18 -21.69 -1.73
N SER A 46 3.54 -22.95 -1.51
CA SER A 46 2.93 -24.11 -2.13
C SER A 46 1.43 -24.27 -1.82
N ALA A 47 0.98 -23.96 -0.59
CA ALA A 47 -0.43 -24.00 -0.23
C ALA A 47 -1.22 -22.87 -0.91
N VAL A 48 -0.59 -21.72 -1.11
CA VAL A 48 -1.19 -20.57 -1.83
C VAL A 48 -1.48 -20.95 -3.28
N PHE A 49 -0.56 -21.65 -3.94
CA PHE A 49 -0.75 -22.07 -5.34
C PHE A 49 -1.76 -23.21 -5.51
N LYS A 50 -2.02 -24.00 -4.47
CA LYS A 50 -3.04 -25.07 -4.49
C LYS A 50 -4.47 -24.53 -4.34
N ASN A 51 -4.66 -23.37 -3.70
CA ASN A 51 -5.98 -22.77 -3.50
C ASN A 51 -6.14 -21.50 -4.36
N LYS A 52 -7.05 -21.57 -5.36
CA LYS A 52 -7.34 -20.47 -6.29
C LYS A 52 -7.75 -19.15 -5.60
N TRP A 53 -8.36 -19.23 -4.42
CA TRP A 53 -8.81 -18.05 -3.67
C TRP A 53 -7.65 -17.40 -2.93
N LEU A 54 -6.74 -18.19 -2.34
CA LEU A 54 -5.52 -17.69 -1.72
C LEU A 54 -4.59 -17.05 -2.76
N LEU A 55 -4.46 -17.67 -3.92
CA LEU A 55 -3.71 -17.07 -5.05
C LEU A 55 -4.35 -15.75 -5.50
N ARG A 56 -5.68 -15.70 -5.60
CA ARG A 56 -6.40 -14.49 -6.01
C ARG A 56 -6.20 -13.35 -5.01
N ILE A 57 -6.26 -13.62 -3.70
CA ILE A 57 -6.05 -12.60 -2.69
C ILE A 57 -4.59 -12.11 -2.68
N LEU A 58 -3.61 -13.01 -2.90
CA LEU A 58 -2.22 -12.63 -3.07
C LEU A 58 -2.03 -11.72 -4.28
N LEU A 59 -2.63 -12.04 -5.42
CA LEU A 59 -2.57 -11.19 -6.62
C LEU A 59 -3.23 -9.83 -6.40
N VAL A 60 -4.32 -9.76 -5.65
CA VAL A 60 -4.94 -8.48 -5.26
C VAL A 60 -4.00 -7.67 -4.37
N GLY A 61 -3.38 -8.29 -3.36
CA GLY A 61 -2.38 -7.64 -2.51
C GLY A 61 -1.21 -7.09 -3.31
N VAL A 62 -0.63 -7.91 -4.20
CA VAL A 62 0.45 -7.50 -5.10
C VAL A 62 0.00 -6.35 -6.02
N ALA A 63 -1.21 -6.41 -6.59
CA ALA A 63 -1.72 -5.34 -7.43
C ALA A 63 -1.84 -4.02 -6.65
N VAL A 64 -2.39 -4.05 -5.43
CA VAL A 64 -2.49 -2.86 -4.56
C VAL A 64 -1.10 -2.27 -4.30
N ALA A 65 -0.14 -3.11 -3.94
CA ALA A 65 1.22 -2.70 -3.61
C ALA A 65 1.99 -2.14 -4.82
N VAL A 66 1.88 -2.80 -5.96
CA VAL A 66 2.56 -2.39 -7.20
C VAL A 66 1.94 -1.10 -7.75
N PHE A 67 0.62 -1.02 -7.86
CA PHE A 67 -0.04 0.21 -8.33
C PHE A 67 0.22 1.39 -7.40
N GLN A 68 0.37 1.17 -6.08
CA GLN A 68 0.74 2.22 -5.14
C GLN A 68 2.08 2.86 -5.51
N GLN A 69 3.06 2.09 -5.98
CA GLN A 69 4.34 2.63 -6.46
C GLN A 69 4.20 3.31 -7.82
N PHE A 70 3.36 2.78 -8.70
CA PHE A 70 3.06 3.37 -10.01
C PHE A 70 2.19 4.65 -9.94
N THR A 71 1.78 5.10 -8.73
CA THR A 71 1.29 6.48 -8.55
C THR A 71 2.36 7.52 -8.85
N GLY A 72 3.63 7.16 -8.92
CA GLY A 72 4.72 8.10 -9.11
C GLY A 72 5.10 8.92 -7.87
N ILE A 73 4.58 8.56 -6.68
CA ILE A 73 4.87 9.32 -5.44
C ILE A 73 6.36 9.40 -5.16
N ASN A 74 7.09 8.28 -5.30
CA ASN A 74 8.52 8.26 -5.04
C ASN A 74 9.32 9.00 -6.13
N SER A 75 8.79 9.11 -7.35
CA SER A 75 9.37 9.98 -8.38
C SER A 75 9.37 11.45 -7.93
N ILE A 76 8.30 11.92 -7.30
CA ILE A 76 8.26 13.27 -6.74
C ILE A 76 9.12 13.39 -5.47
N MET A 77 9.11 12.39 -4.58
CA MET A 77 9.92 12.43 -3.36
C MET A 77 11.43 12.45 -3.64
N TYR A 78 11.89 11.74 -4.67
CA TYR A 78 13.30 11.64 -5.01
C TYR A 78 13.76 12.72 -6.01
N TYR A 79 12.91 13.10 -6.96
CA TYR A 79 13.24 13.99 -8.08
C TYR A 79 12.38 15.26 -8.11
N GLY A 80 11.74 15.62 -6.99
CA GLY A 80 10.79 16.73 -6.94
C GLY A 80 11.41 18.07 -7.31
N SER A 81 12.66 18.36 -6.90
CA SER A 81 13.37 19.57 -7.33
C SER A 81 13.59 19.61 -8.85
N ILE A 82 13.97 18.48 -9.46
CA ILE A 82 14.15 18.38 -10.91
C ILE A 82 12.83 18.61 -11.65
N VAL A 83 11.73 18.04 -11.15
CA VAL A 83 10.37 18.24 -11.69
C VAL A 83 9.98 19.72 -11.61
N LEU A 84 10.28 20.38 -10.49
CA LEU A 84 10.00 21.80 -10.30
C LEU A 84 10.89 22.70 -11.15
N GLU A 85 12.18 22.36 -11.35
CA GLU A 85 13.06 23.05 -12.30
C GLU A 85 12.51 22.95 -13.72
N GLN A 86 12.10 21.76 -14.17
CA GLN A 86 11.49 21.58 -15.49
C GLN A 86 10.14 22.29 -15.62
N SER A 87 9.47 22.60 -14.50
CA SER A 87 8.26 23.42 -14.52
C SER A 87 8.51 24.91 -14.72
N GLY A 88 9.79 25.36 -14.55
CA GLY A 88 10.21 26.75 -14.72
C GLY A 88 10.73 27.45 -13.46
N PHE A 89 10.89 26.75 -12.33
CA PHE A 89 11.61 27.31 -11.19
C PHE A 89 13.12 27.40 -11.44
N ALA A 90 13.76 28.47 -10.96
CA ALA A 90 15.21 28.48 -10.82
C ALA A 90 15.65 27.41 -9.81
N ALA A 91 16.83 26.80 -9.99
CA ALA A 91 17.30 25.67 -9.19
C ALA A 91 17.19 25.88 -7.67
N ASN A 92 17.62 27.04 -7.17
CA ASN A 92 17.51 27.38 -5.75
C ASN A 92 16.05 27.50 -5.27
N ALA A 93 15.17 28.06 -6.10
CA ALA A 93 13.75 28.18 -5.79
C ALA A 93 13.05 26.80 -5.83
N ALA A 94 13.43 25.91 -6.75
CA ALA A 94 12.92 24.55 -6.82
C ALA A 94 13.25 23.73 -5.57
N LEU A 95 14.48 23.85 -5.03
CA LEU A 95 14.86 23.21 -3.78
C LEU A 95 13.98 23.66 -2.60
N ILE A 96 13.72 24.96 -2.49
CA ILE A 96 12.87 25.51 -1.43
C ILE A 96 11.41 25.08 -1.63
N ALA A 97 10.91 25.17 -2.86
CA ALA A 97 9.54 24.79 -3.21
C ALA A 97 9.27 23.31 -2.95
N ASN A 98 10.29 22.45 -3.07
CA ASN A 98 10.18 21.01 -2.80
C ASN A 98 9.94 20.66 -1.32
N ILE A 99 9.98 21.62 -0.41
CA ILE A 99 9.54 21.45 0.98
C ILE A 99 8.01 21.27 1.05
N ALA A 100 7.26 21.93 0.18
CA ALA A 100 5.79 21.90 0.23
C ALA A 100 5.18 20.50 0.05
N PRO A 101 5.60 19.66 -0.92
CA PRO A 101 5.21 18.24 -0.99
C PRO A 101 5.51 17.45 0.29
N GLY A 102 6.66 17.71 0.93
CA GLY A 102 7.01 17.06 2.20
C GLY A 102 6.07 17.45 3.35
N VAL A 103 5.75 18.73 3.48
CA VAL A 103 4.84 19.22 4.51
C VAL A 103 3.43 18.63 4.34
N ILE A 104 2.89 18.67 3.11
CA ILE A 104 1.55 18.11 2.85
C ILE A 104 1.52 16.58 3.03
N ALA A 105 2.64 15.90 2.80
CA ALA A 105 2.75 14.47 3.05
C ALA A 105 2.54 14.13 4.53
N VAL A 106 3.13 14.89 5.44
CA VAL A 106 2.96 14.74 6.90
C VAL A 106 1.52 15.03 7.30
N ILE A 107 0.96 16.15 6.82
CA ILE A 107 -0.45 16.51 7.09
C ILE A 107 -1.39 15.42 6.59
N GLY A 108 -1.19 14.95 5.36
CA GLY A 108 -1.98 13.87 4.76
C GLY A 108 -1.93 12.57 5.55
N ALA A 109 -0.76 12.21 6.11
CA ALA A 109 -0.61 11.02 6.93
C ALA A 109 -1.44 11.10 8.23
N PHE A 110 -1.45 12.26 8.91
CA PHE A 110 -2.31 12.46 10.10
C PHE A 110 -3.80 12.37 9.76
N ILE A 111 -4.22 12.98 8.65
CA ILE A 111 -5.62 12.88 8.18
C ILE A 111 -5.95 11.41 7.86
N ALA A 112 -5.04 10.67 7.22
CA ALA A 112 -5.22 9.26 6.91
C ALA A 112 -5.44 8.41 8.16
N LEU A 113 -4.65 8.60 9.21
CA LEU A 113 -4.82 7.88 10.48
C LEU A 113 -6.22 8.08 11.05
N TRP A 114 -6.69 9.33 11.09
CA TRP A 114 -8.05 9.65 11.55
C TRP A 114 -9.14 9.05 10.65
N MET A 115 -8.92 8.99 9.33
CA MET A 115 -9.86 8.42 8.37
C MET A 115 -9.95 6.90 8.47
N MET A 116 -8.87 6.19 8.83
CA MET A 116 -8.85 4.74 8.88
C MET A 116 -9.88 4.14 9.84
N GLU A 117 -10.25 4.85 10.88
CA GLU A 117 -11.30 4.42 11.81
C GLU A 117 -12.71 4.61 11.25
N LYS A 118 -12.92 5.56 10.32
CA LYS A 118 -14.24 6.07 9.91
C LYS A 118 -14.66 5.66 8.51
N VAL A 119 -13.71 5.46 7.60
CA VAL A 119 -14.00 5.27 6.17
C VAL A 119 -13.64 3.84 5.73
N ASN A 120 -14.41 3.30 4.79
CA ASN A 120 -14.19 1.99 4.20
C ASN A 120 -12.88 1.95 3.40
N ARG A 121 -12.05 0.89 3.58
CA ARG A 121 -10.75 0.74 2.91
C ARG A 121 -10.87 0.80 1.41
N ARG A 122 -11.84 0.06 0.85
CA ARG A 122 -12.09 0.03 -0.60
C ARG A 122 -12.44 1.41 -1.15
N THR A 123 -13.34 2.13 -0.50
CA THR A 123 -13.74 3.48 -0.92
C THR A 123 -12.56 4.43 -0.87
N THR A 124 -11.79 4.41 0.23
CA THR A 124 -10.61 5.26 0.41
C THR A 124 -9.60 5.05 -0.70
N ILE A 125 -9.27 3.79 -1.02
CA ILE A 125 -8.27 3.45 -2.06
C ILE A 125 -8.76 3.86 -3.46
N ILE A 126 -10.02 3.57 -3.81
CA ILE A 126 -10.57 3.97 -5.12
C ILE A 126 -10.61 5.49 -5.27
N THR A 127 -11.05 6.22 -4.23
CA THR A 127 -11.04 7.68 -4.21
C THR A 127 -9.62 8.22 -4.36
N GLY A 128 -8.66 7.63 -3.65
CA GLY A 128 -7.25 8.02 -3.74
C GLY A 128 -6.68 7.91 -5.14
N TYR A 129 -6.84 6.75 -5.81
CA TYR A 129 -6.39 6.59 -7.19
C TYR A 129 -7.12 7.52 -8.15
N SER A 130 -8.41 7.78 -7.93
CA SER A 130 -9.17 8.73 -8.76
C SER A 130 -8.65 10.15 -8.64
N LEU A 131 -8.40 10.63 -7.42
CA LEU A 131 -7.81 11.95 -7.17
C LEU A 131 -6.40 12.07 -7.74
N VAL A 132 -5.55 11.06 -7.53
CA VAL A 132 -4.20 11.00 -8.10
C VAL A 132 -4.26 11.07 -9.63
N THR A 133 -5.16 10.32 -10.27
CA THR A 133 -5.38 10.39 -11.72
C THR A 133 -5.76 11.79 -12.17
N ILE A 134 -6.70 12.43 -11.47
CA ILE A 134 -7.16 13.80 -11.78
C ILE A 134 -5.97 14.79 -11.68
N PHE A 135 -5.20 14.74 -10.60
CA PHE A 135 -4.04 15.63 -10.44
C PHE A 135 -2.98 15.40 -11.52
N HIS A 136 -2.71 14.16 -11.90
CA HIS A 136 -1.77 13.87 -12.99
C HIS A 136 -2.25 14.42 -14.33
N VAL A 137 -3.54 14.28 -14.65
CA VAL A 137 -4.14 14.88 -15.85
C VAL A 137 -4.01 16.40 -15.79
N LEU A 138 -4.32 17.02 -14.66
CA LEU A 138 -4.22 18.49 -14.50
C LEU A 138 -2.77 18.97 -14.62
N ILE A 139 -1.78 18.28 -14.07
CA ILE A 139 -0.36 18.60 -14.23
C ILE A 139 0.04 18.49 -15.71
N GLY A 140 -0.36 17.40 -16.38
CA GLY A 140 -0.11 17.21 -17.80
C GLY A 140 -0.71 18.33 -18.65
N ILE A 141 -1.97 18.70 -18.40
CA ILE A 141 -2.65 19.81 -19.09
C ILE A 141 -1.95 21.13 -18.80
N ALA A 142 -1.68 21.45 -17.53
CA ALA A 142 -0.99 22.69 -17.16
C ALA A 142 0.39 22.81 -17.82
N SER A 143 1.14 21.71 -17.82
CA SER A 143 2.45 21.64 -18.46
C SER A 143 2.39 21.82 -19.99
N MET A 144 1.32 21.36 -20.62
CA MET A 144 1.12 21.46 -22.07
C MET A 144 0.59 22.82 -22.51
N THR A 145 -0.30 23.44 -21.73
CA THR A 145 -1.06 24.63 -22.14
C THR A 145 -0.44 25.94 -21.67
N ILE A 146 0.29 25.92 -20.55
CA ILE A 146 0.92 27.13 -20.02
C ILE A 146 2.31 27.28 -20.63
N PRO A 147 2.62 28.41 -21.31
CA PRO A 147 3.91 28.65 -21.91
C PRO A 147 5.08 28.52 -20.92
N GLU A 148 6.23 28.07 -21.40
CA GLU A 148 7.40 27.80 -20.54
C GLU A 148 7.99 29.06 -19.91
N ASP A 149 7.87 30.18 -20.56
CA ASP A 149 8.29 31.51 -20.10
C ASP A 149 7.32 32.19 -19.14
N SER A 150 6.16 31.57 -18.89
CA SER A 150 5.16 32.10 -17.97
C SER A 150 5.60 32.02 -16.51
N ALA A 151 5.67 33.16 -15.83
CA ALA A 151 6.02 33.22 -14.41
C ALA A 151 5.03 32.49 -13.48
N ILE A 152 3.81 32.20 -13.95
CA ILE A 152 2.76 31.52 -13.15
C ILE A 152 2.85 30.00 -13.28
N ARG A 153 3.40 29.48 -14.38
CA ARG A 153 3.49 28.04 -14.67
C ARG A 153 4.08 27.22 -13.53
N PRO A 154 5.25 27.54 -12.97
CA PRO A 154 5.85 26.74 -11.91
C PRO A 154 5.00 26.69 -10.64
N PHE A 155 4.31 27.79 -10.29
CA PHE A 155 3.44 27.82 -9.11
C PHE A 155 2.17 26.99 -9.28
N ILE A 156 1.56 26.99 -10.47
CA ILE A 156 0.40 26.15 -10.77
C ILE A 156 0.81 24.68 -10.69
N ILE A 157 1.93 24.30 -11.31
CA ILE A 157 2.43 22.92 -11.25
C ILE A 157 2.75 22.52 -9.81
N LEU A 158 3.40 23.39 -9.02
CA LEU A 158 3.66 23.14 -7.60
C LEU A 158 2.38 22.85 -6.82
N ILE A 159 1.34 23.68 -6.97
CA ILE A 159 0.05 23.48 -6.28
C ILE A 159 -0.57 22.14 -6.67
N LEU A 160 -0.54 21.78 -7.93
CA LEU A 160 -1.07 20.51 -8.42
C LEU A 160 -0.25 19.32 -7.92
N VAL A 161 1.08 19.43 -7.85
CA VAL A 161 1.96 18.40 -7.26
C VAL A 161 1.67 18.24 -5.76
N VAL A 162 1.50 19.35 -5.03
CA VAL A 162 1.11 19.31 -3.61
C VAL A 162 -0.26 18.63 -3.44
N GLY A 163 -1.23 18.92 -4.32
CA GLY A 163 -2.54 18.26 -4.33
C GLY A 163 -2.43 16.76 -4.61
N PHE A 164 -1.61 16.36 -5.57
CA PHE A 164 -1.29 14.96 -5.84
C PHE A 164 -0.69 14.25 -4.62
N VAL A 165 0.37 14.80 -4.04
CA VAL A 165 1.04 14.22 -2.87
C VAL A 165 0.10 14.16 -1.67
N GLY A 166 -0.67 15.22 -1.41
CA GLY A 166 -1.68 15.26 -0.35
C GLY A 166 -2.75 14.18 -0.53
N SER A 167 -3.26 14.01 -1.76
CA SER A 167 -4.24 12.96 -2.07
C SER A 167 -3.65 11.57 -1.88
N MET A 168 -2.45 11.33 -2.35
CA MET A 168 -1.77 10.05 -2.21
C MET A 168 -1.52 9.70 -0.74
N GLN A 169 -1.01 10.62 0.05
CA GLN A 169 -0.70 10.38 1.46
C GLN A 169 -1.97 10.22 2.31
N THR A 170 -3.01 10.99 2.02
CA THR A 170 -4.28 10.92 2.77
C THR A 170 -5.07 9.65 2.46
N PHE A 171 -5.16 9.25 1.20
CA PHE A 171 -6.07 8.18 0.78
C PHE A 171 -5.37 6.86 0.47
N LEU A 172 -4.13 6.86 -0.02
CA LEU A 172 -3.48 5.64 -0.49
C LEU A 172 -2.42 5.10 0.48
N ASN A 173 -1.57 5.94 1.03
CA ASN A 173 -0.40 5.46 1.76
C ASN A 173 -0.80 4.60 2.96
N VAL A 174 -1.48 5.16 3.95
CA VAL A 174 -1.89 4.43 5.17
C VAL A 174 -2.88 3.33 4.83
N ALA A 175 -3.86 3.61 3.95
CA ALA A 175 -4.89 2.64 3.57
C ALA A 175 -4.32 1.38 2.92
N THR A 176 -3.26 1.50 2.11
CA THR A 176 -2.57 0.35 1.51
C THR A 176 -1.97 -0.56 2.58
N TRP A 177 -1.22 0.00 3.53
CA TRP A 177 -0.57 -0.80 4.58
C TRP A 177 -1.59 -1.47 5.50
N VAL A 178 -2.65 -0.74 5.88
CA VAL A 178 -3.74 -1.29 6.69
C VAL A 178 -4.45 -2.41 5.93
N LEU A 179 -4.83 -2.19 4.67
CA LEU A 179 -5.46 -3.22 3.85
C LEU A 179 -4.59 -4.47 3.73
N LEU A 180 -3.29 -4.33 3.43
CA LEU A 180 -2.38 -5.46 3.29
C LEU A 180 -2.25 -6.27 4.59
N SER A 181 -2.34 -5.62 5.75
CA SER A 181 -2.34 -6.31 7.05
C SER A 181 -3.66 -7.04 7.35
N GLU A 182 -4.78 -6.58 6.78
CA GLU A 182 -6.13 -7.12 7.01
C GLU A 182 -6.53 -8.19 5.99
N ILE A 183 -6.01 -8.12 4.74
CA ILE A 183 -6.48 -8.94 3.62
C ILE A 183 -5.98 -10.38 3.65
N PHE A 184 -4.84 -10.63 4.31
CA PHE A 184 -4.24 -11.96 4.36
C PHE A 184 -4.72 -12.77 5.56
N PRO A 185 -5.19 -14.03 5.36
CA PRO A 185 -5.46 -14.97 6.44
C PRO A 185 -4.26 -15.13 7.38
N LEU A 186 -4.52 -15.41 8.66
CA LEU A 186 -3.49 -15.50 9.69
C LEU A 186 -2.37 -16.48 9.31
N HIS A 187 -2.73 -17.67 8.82
CA HIS A 187 -1.78 -18.73 8.47
C HIS A 187 -0.85 -18.40 7.30
N MET A 188 -1.21 -17.45 6.40
CA MET A 188 -0.38 -17.03 5.27
C MET A 188 0.08 -15.57 5.34
N ARG A 189 -0.29 -14.83 6.39
CA ARG A 189 -0.05 -13.38 6.48
C ARG A 189 1.43 -13.02 6.35
N ALA A 190 2.31 -13.70 7.06
CA ALA A 190 3.74 -13.43 7.01
C ALA A 190 4.31 -13.61 5.59
N VAL A 191 3.94 -14.70 4.93
CA VAL A 191 4.39 -15.01 3.57
C VAL A 191 3.73 -14.08 2.55
N GLY A 192 2.41 -13.86 2.66
CA GLY A 192 1.65 -12.99 1.76
C GLY A 192 2.11 -11.54 1.82
N MET A 193 2.27 -10.99 3.03
CA MET A 193 2.81 -9.64 3.22
C MET A 193 4.25 -9.55 2.73
N GLY A 194 5.12 -10.48 3.11
CA GLY A 194 6.53 -10.48 2.70
C GLY A 194 6.69 -10.48 1.18
N PHE A 195 5.95 -11.35 0.48
CA PHE A 195 5.97 -11.39 -0.98
C PHE A 195 5.40 -10.12 -1.61
N THR A 196 4.30 -9.60 -1.08
CA THR A 196 3.67 -8.37 -1.57
C THR A 196 4.58 -7.16 -1.38
N VAL A 197 5.22 -7.04 -0.22
CA VAL A 197 6.18 -5.95 0.06
C VAL A 197 7.44 -6.09 -0.80
N PHE A 198 7.91 -7.30 -1.06
CA PHE A 198 8.99 -7.53 -2.02
C PHE A 198 8.63 -7.01 -3.43
N CYS A 199 7.44 -7.35 -3.94
CA CYS A 199 6.95 -6.84 -5.21
C CYS A 199 6.82 -5.31 -5.22
N LEU A 200 6.37 -4.72 -4.11
CA LEU A 200 6.27 -3.27 -3.91
C LEU A 200 7.64 -2.61 -4.11
N TRP A 201 8.67 -3.12 -3.44
CA TRP A 201 10.02 -2.52 -3.52
C TRP A 201 10.68 -2.73 -4.89
N ILE A 202 10.42 -3.84 -5.56
CA ILE A 202 10.86 -4.05 -6.96
C ILE A 202 10.18 -3.02 -7.87
N ALA A 203 8.86 -2.82 -7.72
CA ALA A 203 8.13 -1.80 -8.48
C ALA A 203 8.66 -0.38 -8.19
N ASN A 204 8.96 -0.07 -6.91
CA ASN A 204 9.58 1.20 -6.53
C ASN A 204 10.94 1.40 -7.22
N ALA A 205 11.81 0.40 -7.17
CA ALA A 205 13.12 0.47 -7.81
C ALA A 205 12.98 0.70 -9.32
N PHE A 206 12.06 -0.02 -9.96
CA PHE A 206 11.79 0.13 -11.40
C PHE A 206 11.28 1.54 -11.75
N VAL A 207 10.26 2.03 -11.04
CA VAL A 207 9.69 3.37 -11.28
C VAL A 207 10.73 4.45 -11.03
N SER A 208 11.49 4.35 -9.94
CA SER A 208 12.52 5.34 -9.58
C SER A 208 13.66 5.37 -10.59
N TYR A 209 14.08 4.22 -11.11
CA TYR A 209 15.11 4.11 -12.15
C TYR A 209 14.61 4.63 -13.51
N MET A 210 13.38 4.27 -13.88
CA MET A 210 12.80 4.65 -15.17
C MET A 210 12.36 6.11 -15.24
N PHE A 211 11.98 6.73 -14.12
CA PHE A 211 11.42 8.07 -14.13
C PHE A 211 12.32 9.12 -14.79
N PRO A 212 13.61 9.26 -14.45
CA PRO A 212 14.49 10.23 -15.12
C PRO A 212 14.63 9.95 -16.63
N VAL A 213 14.65 8.67 -17.03
CA VAL A 213 14.73 8.27 -18.45
C VAL A 213 13.48 8.72 -19.19
N VAL A 214 12.29 8.45 -18.62
CA VAL A 214 11.00 8.85 -19.20
C VAL A 214 10.88 10.38 -19.21
N LEU A 215 11.26 11.05 -18.12
CA LEU A 215 11.20 12.50 -18.01
C LEU A 215 12.06 13.19 -19.07
N ASN A 216 13.25 12.65 -19.35
CA ASN A 216 14.13 13.18 -20.41
C ASN A 216 13.62 12.85 -21.82
N ALA A 217 12.94 11.72 -22.02
CA ALA A 217 12.46 11.29 -23.34
C ALA A 217 11.18 11.98 -23.78
N VAL A 218 10.20 12.14 -22.87
CA VAL A 218 8.85 12.66 -23.19
C VAL A 218 8.48 13.92 -22.40
N GLY A 219 9.41 14.45 -21.62
CA GLY A 219 9.22 15.66 -20.82
C GLY A 219 8.23 15.50 -19.67
N LEU A 220 7.95 16.61 -19.00
CA LEU A 220 7.05 16.68 -17.86
C LEU A 220 5.64 16.24 -18.25
N THR A 221 5.11 16.78 -19.35
CA THR A 221 3.78 16.50 -19.88
C THR A 221 3.55 15.02 -20.13
N GLY A 222 4.46 14.38 -20.89
CA GLY A 222 4.34 12.97 -21.23
C GLY A 222 4.45 12.05 -20.01
N SER A 223 5.33 12.38 -19.06
CA SER A 223 5.51 11.64 -17.83
C SER A 223 4.24 11.62 -16.98
N PHE A 224 3.59 12.76 -16.77
CA PHE A 224 2.37 12.85 -15.96
C PHE A 224 1.15 12.25 -16.66
N PHE A 225 1.00 12.37 -17.97
CA PHE A 225 -0.02 11.64 -18.69
C PHE A 225 0.21 10.11 -18.64
N GLY A 226 1.46 9.65 -18.68
CA GLY A 226 1.79 8.24 -18.49
C GLY A 226 1.33 7.73 -17.10
N PHE A 227 1.63 8.47 -16.04
CA PHE A 227 1.12 8.16 -14.70
C PHE A 227 -0.40 8.22 -14.63
N ALA A 228 -1.06 9.19 -15.27
CA ALA A 228 -2.51 9.29 -15.31
C ALA A 228 -3.16 8.04 -15.90
N VAL A 229 -2.64 7.53 -17.03
CA VAL A 229 -3.14 6.30 -17.67
C VAL A 229 -2.98 5.10 -16.74
N ILE A 230 -1.80 4.94 -16.14
CA ILE A 230 -1.54 3.81 -15.23
C ILE A 230 -2.47 3.88 -14.00
N ASN A 231 -2.68 5.06 -13.42
CA ASN A 231 -3.56 5.22 -12.27
C ASN A 231 -5.05 5.07 -12.63
N ALA A 232 -5.47 5.46 -13.83
CA ALA A 232 -6.82 5.17 -14.32
C ALA A 232 -7.05 3.64 -14.45
N ILE A 233 -6.05 2.89 -14.93
CA ILE A 233 -6.09 1.41 -14.92
C ILE A 233 -6.18 0.89 -13.48
N ALA A 234 -5.41 1.47 -12.55
CA ALA A 234 -5.48 1.11 -11.12
C ALA A 234 -6.89 1.32 -10.56
N VAL A 235 -7.57 2.45 -10.86
CA VAL A 235 -8.98 2.67 -10.47
C VAL A 235 -9.87 1.52 -10.94
N LEU A 236 -9.77 1.12 -12.21
CA LEU A 236 -10.59 0.04 -12.78
C LEU A 236 -10.29 -1.31 -12.10
N VAL A 237 -9.02 -1.63 -11.88
CA VAL A 237 -8.59 -2.86 -11.20
C VAL A 237 -9.08 -2.88 -9.75
N MET A 238 -8.89 -1.79 -9.00
CA MET A 238 -9.34 -1.69 -7.62
C MET A 238 -10.87 -1.74 -7.52
N TYR A 239 -11.58 -1.05 -8.40
CA TYR A 239 -13.04 -1.11 -8.45
C TYR A 239 -13.56 -2.52 -8.70
N ARG A 240 -12.86 -3.31 -9.54
CA ARG A 240 -13.30 -4.66 -9.94
C ARG A 240 -12.92 -5.75 -8.95
N PHE A 241 -11.76 -5.65 -8.31
CA PHE A 241 -11.16 -6.77 -7.58
C PHE A 241 -10.92 -6.52 -6.09
N LEU A 242 -10.87 -5.26 -5.64
CA LEU A 242 -10.56 -4.96 -4.25
C LEU A 242 -11.74 -5.29 -3.34
N PRO A 243 -11.59 -6.20 -2.35
CA PRO A 243 -12.62 -6.45 -1.35
C PRO A 243 -12.65 -5.34 -0.29
N GLU A 244 -13.76 -5.30 0.47
CA GLU A 244 -13.86 -4.45 1.66
C GLU A 244 -13.49 -5.27 2.90
N THR A 245 -12.58 -4.73 3.71
CA THR A 245 -12.08 -5.40 4.93
C THR A 245 -12.57 -4.76 6.22
N ARG A 246 -13.09 -3.53 6.16
CA ARG A 246 -13.52 -2.80 7.37
C ARG A 246 -14.64 -3.52 8.11
N GLY A 247 -14.49 -3.57 9.45
CA GLY A 247 -15.52 -4.14 10.35
C GLY A 247 -15.60 -5.66 10.34
N ARG A 248 -14.61 -6.33 9.74
CA ARG A 248 -14.49 -7.79 9.78
C ARG A 248 -13.47 -8.22 10.81
N THR A 249 -13.75 -9.29 11.53
CA THR A 249 -12.76 -9.96 12.38
C THR A 249 -11.76 -10.71 11.49
N LEU A 250 -10.56 -10.96 12.00
CA LEU A 250 -9.53 -11.69 11.27
C LEU A 250 -9.97 -13.11 10.91
N GLU A 251 -10.73 -13.75 11.80
CA GLU A 251 -11.32 -15.08 11.62
C GLU A 251 -12.35 -15.07 10.49
N SER A 252 -13.22 -14.06 10.43
CA SER A 252 -14.20 -13.93 9.34
C SER A 252 -13.54 -13.66 7.98
N VAL A 253 -12.43 -12.90 7.96
CA VAL A 253 -11.64 -12.70 6.74
C VAL A 253 -11.00 -14.02 6.28
N GLU A 254 -10.50 -14.84 7.22
CA GLU A 254 -9.89 -16.14 6.91
C GLU A 254 -10.89 -17.10 6.25
N GLU A 255 -12.11 -17.21 6.83
CA GLU A 255 -13.18 -18.04 6.25
C GLU A 255 -13.62 -17.50 4.88
N ASP A 256 -13.87 -16.20 4.78
CA ASP A 256 -14.34 -15.54 3.56
C ASP A 256 -13.31 -15.59 2.42
N VAL A 257 -12.00 -15.53 2.74
CA VAL A 257 -10.93 -15.65 1.75
C VAL A 257 -10.81 -17.09 1.26
N THR A 258 -10.82 -18.07 2.16
CA THR A 258 -10.65 -19.50 1.79
C THR A 258 -11.81 -20.04 0.97
N THR A 259 -13.02 -19.54 1.21
CA THR A 259 -14.25 -19.91 0.44
C THR A 259 -14.50 -19.02 -0.76
N GLY A 260 -13.83 -17.87 -0.86
CA GLY A 260 -14.03 -16.86 -1.90
C GLY A 260 -15.23 -15.94 -1.65
N ALA A 261 -15.90 -16.03 -0.52
CA ALA A 261 -17.03 -15.19 -0.16
C ALA A 261 -16.65 -13.69 -0.05
N ILE A 262 -15.40 -13.38 0.30
CA ILE A 262 -14.88 -12.01 0.40
C ILE A 262 -15.07 -11.21 -0.90
N PHE A 263 -15.07 -11.87 -2.06
CA PHE A 263 -15.26 -11.23 -3.36
C PHE A 263 -16.72 -11.05 -3.75
N GLN A 264 -17.68 -11.61 -3.00
CA GLN A 264 -19.12 -11.54 -3.28
C GLN A 264 -19.82 -10.42 -2.52
N VAL A 265 -19.33 -10.04 -1.34
CA VAL A 265 -19.99 -9.09 -0.42
C VAL A 265 -20.06 -7.65 -0.95
N GLY A 266 -19.25 -7.29 -1.94
CA GLY A 266 -19.33 -5.97 -2.60
C GLY A 266 -20.30 -5.89 -3.79
N ARG A 267 -21.00 -6.99 -4.15
CA ARG A 267 -21.90 -7.07 -5.33
C ARG A 267 -23.38 -7.02 -5.01
N LYS A 268 -23.76 -7.08 -3.73
CA LYS A 268 -25.16 -6.90 -3.34
C LYS A 268 -25.38 -5.48 -2.86
N LYS A 269 -25.63 -4.58 -3.78
CA LYS A 269 -26.61 -3.48 -3.73
C LYS A 269 -26.93 -3.06 -5.15
#